data_9012fdb666a4aef3cf89378387e891ed
#
_entry.id   9012fdb666a4aef3cf89378387e891ed
#
_cell.length_a   1.000
_cell.length_b   1.000
_cell.length_c   1.000
_cell.angle_alpha   90.00
_cell.angle_beta   90.00
_cell.angle_gamma   90.00
#
_symmetry.space_group_name_H-M   'P 1'
#
loop_
_entity.id
_entity.type
_entity.pdbx_description
1 polymer ?
#
loop_
_entity_poly.entity_id
_entity_poly.type
_entity_poly.pdbx_seq_one_letter_code
_entity_poly.pdbx_strand_id
1 'polypeptide(L)'
;DEFSCVLNKDNPLSQHFNLDAYLSGQHIWVSKTGFGIGVGIDPNEVQKLGWVDEALAHFGKHRNIATFTRNYHVAIPLAKEQNLVATLPSKAANIYIDDPCLTILETPFPIPPFELDMIWSPLLHRDASHIWLRQKVAEVAQELK
;
A
#
# COMPACT_ATOMS: atom_id res chain seq x y z
N ASP A 1 -5.54 8.55 3.82
CA ASP A 1 -5.20 7.19 4.24
C ASP A 1 -3.72 7.14 4.63
N GLU A 2 -3.36 6.20 5.45
CA GLU A 2 -2.01 5.91 5.90
C GLU A 2 -1.54 4.57 5.33
N PHE A 3 -0.39 4.07 5.79
CA PHE A 3 0.15 2.79 5.36
C PHE A 3 0.26 1.81 6.53
N SER A 4 0.02 0.53 6.23
CA SER A 4 0.22 -0.59 7.15
C SER A 4 1.02 -1.69 6.48
N CYS A 5 1.71 -2.47 7.28
CA CYS A 5 2.44 -3.65 6.86
C CYS A 5 1.60 -4.89 7.12
N VAL A 6 1.43 -5.73 6.09
CA VAL A 6 0.71 -7.00 6.17
C VAL A 6 1.69 -8.12 5.94
N LEU A 7 1.70 -9.09 6.83
CA LEU A 7 2.55 -10.28 6.75
C LEU A 7 1.84 -11.49 7.38
N ASN A 8 2.34 -12.67 7.11
CA ASN A 8 1.88 -13.87 7.80
C ASN A 8 2.15 -13.72 9.30
N LYS A 9 1.19 -14.10 10.16
CA LYS A 9 1.35 -14.03 11.61
C LYS A 9 2.54 -14.84 12.14
N ASP A 10 2.89 -15.93 11.45
CA ASP A 10 4.00 -16.82 11.80
C ASP A 10 5.34 -16.34 11.18
N ASN A 11 5.33 -15.22 10.46
CA ASN A 11 6.56 -14.60 9.97
C ASN A 11 7.41 -14.15 11.16
N PRO A 12 8.69 -14.58 11.25
CA PRO A 12 9.55 -14.23 12.39
C PRO A 12 9.68 -12.73 12.65
N LEU A 13 9.52 -11.90 11.61
CA LEU A 13 9.60 -10.44 11.72
C LEU A 13 8.47 -9.85 12.56
N SER A 14 7.32 -10.53 12.67
CA SER A 14 6.14 -10.03 13.39
C SER A 14 6.36 -9.86 14.89
N GLN A 15 7.29 -10.62 15.49
CA GLN A 15 7.53 -10.63 16.94
C GLN A 15 8.20 -9.35 17.46
N HIS A 16 9.08 -8.75 16.65
CA HIS A 16 9.80 -7.52 16.97
C HIS A 16 9.89 -6.62 15.74
N PHE A 17 8.76 -6.17 15.27
CA PHE A 17 8.65 -5.41 14.03
C PHE A 17 9.13 -3.96 14.21
N ASN A 18 10.38 -3.73 13.90
CA ASN A 18 11.03 -2.41 13.87
C ASN A 18 11.65 -2.15 12.51
N LEU A 19 12.30 -1.00 12.33
CA LEU A 19 12.90 -0.64 11.04
C LEU A 19 13.94 -1.65 10.57
N ASP A 20 14.80 -2.15 11.45
CA ASP A 20 15.84 -3.12 11.07
C ASP A 20 15.22 -4.46 10.65
N ALA A 21 14.20 -4.93 11.36
CA ALA A 21 13.43 -6.11 10.99
C ALA A 21 12.74 -5.91 9.63
N TYR A 22 12.11 -4.76 9.41
CA TYR A 22 11.50 -4.42 8.14
C TYR A 22 12.51 -4.46 6.99
N LEU A 23 13.67 -3.83 7.14
CA LEU A 23 14.70 -3.76 6.10
C LEU A 23 15.36 -5.12 5.82
N SER A 24 15.41 -6.01 6.81
CA SER A 24 15.92 -7.39 6.63
C SER A 24 14.95 -8.30 5.88
N GLY A 25 13.67 -7.90 5.80
CA GLY A 25 12.61 -8.67 5.16
C GLY A 25 12.66 -8.66 3.64
N GLN A 26 11.87 -9.57 3.06
CA GLN A 26 11.59 -9.61 1.63
C GLN A 26 10.25 -8.93 1.37
N HIS A 27 10.18 -8.02 0.40
CA HIS A 27 9.01 -7.18 0.22
C HIS A 27 8.27 -7.43 -1.08
N ILE A 28 6.96 -7.24 -1.02
CA ILE A 28 6.10 -7.13 -2.18
C ILE A 28 5.96 -5.65 -2.53
N TRP A 29 6.35 -5.27 -3.73
CA TRP A 29 6.10 -3.94 -4.25
C TRP A 29 4.77 -3.92 -5.00
N VAL A 30 3.88 -3.01 -4.60
CA VAL A 30 2.58 -2.85 -5.26
C VAL A 30 2.48 -1.48 -5.91
N SER A 31 2.38 -1.45 -7.23
CA SER A 31 2.16 -0.22 -8.00
C SER A 31 0.76 -0.15 -8.56
N LYS A 32 -0.02 0.81 -8.11
CA LYS A 32 -1.33 1.10 -8.72
C LYS A 32 -1.26 2.04 -9.91
N THR A 33 -0.25 2.88 -9.99
CA THR A 33 -0.15 3.91 -11.02
C THR A 33 0.34 3.38 -12.36
N GLY A 34 0.83 2.14 -12.41
CA GLY A 34 1.42 1.56 -13.61
C GLY A 34 2.76 2.19 -14.03
N PHE A 35 3.20 3.25 -13.34
CA PHE A 35 4.52 3.82 -13.52
C PHE A 35 5.55 2.89 -12.88
N GLY A 36 6.63 2.62 -13.59
CA GLY A 36 7.76 1.90 -13.04
C GLY A 36 7.71 0.38 -13.20
N ILE A 37 6.67 -0.22 -13.78
CA ILE A 37 6.69 -1.64 -14.13
C ILE A 37 6.98 -1.78 -15.62
N GLY A 38 8.23 -1.76 -15.97
CA GLY A 38 8.74 -2.13 -17.26
C GLY A 38 9.78 -3.22 -17.10
N VAL A 39 10.05 -3.95 -18.16
CA VAL A 39 11.24 -4.81 -18.25
C VAL A 39 12.45 -3.91 -18.04
N GLY A 40 13.25 -4.17 -17.00
CA GLY A 40 14.48 -3.42 -16.74
C GLY A 40 14.38 -2.31 -15.69
N ILE A 41 13.37 -2.31 -14.80
CA ILE A 41 13.41 -1.43 -13.63
C ILE A 41 14.51 -1.90 -12.70
N ASP A 42 15.45 -1.00 -12.47
CA ASP A 42 16.43 -1.19 -11.42
C ASP A 42 15.74 -0.97 -10.05
N PRO A 43 15.71 -1.97 -9.15
CA PRO A 43 15.17 -1.80 -7.81
C PRO A 43 15.88 -0.71 -7.00
N ASN A 44 17.07 -0.29 -7.41
CA ASN A 44 17.83 0.78 -6.77
C ASN A 44 17.42 2.18 -7.25
N GLU A 45 16.61 2.31 -8.28
CA GLU A 45 16.05 3.60 -8.70
C GLU A 45 14.81 3.97 -7.86
N VAL A 46 15.03 4.39 -6.64
CA VAL A 46 14.02 4.70 -5.62
C VAL A 46 12.92 5.64 -6.11
N GLN A 47 13.23 6.62 -6.91
CA GLN A 47 12.25 7.61 -7.43
C GLN A 47 11.17 6.99 -8.32
N LYS A 48 11.34 5.76 -8.77
CA LYS A 48 10.38 5.02 -9.60
C LYS A 48 9.56 4.02 -8.79
N LEU A 49 9.89 3.80 -7.51
CA LEU A 49 9.29 2.77 -6.68
C LEU A 49 8.10 3.26 -5.84
N GLY A 50 7.87 4.56 -5.75
CA GLY A 50 6.71 5.18 -5.09
C GLY A 50 6.90 5.45 -3.60
N TRP A 51 5.81 5.84 -2.94
CA TRP A 51 5.79 6.50 -1.63
C TRP A 51 6.59 5.80 -0.52
N VAL A 52 6.51 4.48 -0.43
CA VAL A 52 7.22 3.70 0.61
C VAL A 52 8.73 3.81 0.42
N ASP A 53 9.19 3.68 -0.81
CA ASP A 53 10.60 3.68 -1.14
C ASP A 53 11.17 5.09 -1.14
N GLU A 54 10.38 6.09 -1.52
CA GLU A 54 10.71 7.50 -1.35
C GLU A 54 10.87 7.87 0.12
N ALA A 55 9.96 7.40 0.99
CA ALA A 55 10.06 7.62 2.42
C ALA A 55 11.34 6.99 3.01
N LEU A 56 11.68 5.75 2.62
CA LEU A 56 12.91 5.09 3.05
C LEU A 56 14.16 5.82 2.57
N ALA A 57 14.13 6.36 1.36
CA ALA A 57 15.25 7.11 0.79
C ALA A 57 15.61 8.37 1.60
N HIS A 58 14.64 9.02 2.25
CA HIS A 58 14.91 10.14 3.15
C HIS A 58 15.80 9.75 4.34
N PHE A 59 15.81 8.47 4.71
CA PHE A 59 16.69 7.91 5.75
C PHE A 59 17.95 7.25 5.16
N GLY A 60 18.19 7.37 3.85
CA GLY A 60 19.28 6.67 3.16
C GLY A 60 19.14 5.14 3.19
N LYS A 61 17.90 4.64 3.30
CA LYS A 61 17.57 3.22 3.39
C LYS A 61 16.82 2.75 2.13
N HIS A 62 16.88 1.45 1.89
CA HIS A 62 16.11 0.76 0.85
C HIS A 62 15.69 -0.62 1.37
N ARG A 63 14.60 -1.14 0.82
CA ARG A 63 14.09 -2.48 1.14
C ARG A 63 14.40 -3.45 -0.01
N ASN A 64 14.44 -4.74 0.31
CA ASN A 64 14.68 -5.77 -0.68
C ASN A 64 13.35 -6.20 -1.33
N ILE A 65 13.13 -5.88 -2.59
CA ILE A 65 11.93 -6.23 -3.33
C ILE A 65 12.07 -7.64 -3.92
N ALA A 66 11.28 -8.57 -3.43
CA ALA A 66 11.25 -9.96 -3.90
C ALA A 66 10.27 -10.16 -5.08
N THR A 67 9.18 -9.40 -5.10
CA THR A 67 8.16 -9.53 -6.15
C THR A 67 7.41 -8.22 -6.38
N PHE A 68 6.85 -8.11 -7.58
CA PHE A 68 6.09 -6.94 -8.04
C PHE A 68 4.67 -7.36 -8.39
N THR A 69 3.69 -6.54 -8.03
CA THR A 69 2.30 -6.71 -8.45
C THR A 69 1.63 -5.36 -8.69
N ARG A 70 0.53 -5.34 -9.41
CA ARG A 70 -0.32 -4.15 -9.62
C ARG A 70 -1.59 -4.18 -8.78
N ASN A 71 -1.78 -5.23 -7.98
CA ASN A 71 -3.04 -5.45 -7.29
C ASN A 71 -2.80 -5.83 -5.82
N TYR A 72 -3.41 -5.08 -4.91
CA TYR A 72 -3.37 -5.38 -3.48
C TYR A 72 -3.96 -6.75 -3.15
N HIS A 73 -5.03 -7.16 -3.84
CA HIS A 73 -5.63 -8.48 -3.63
C HIS A 73 -4.71 -9.64 -4.04
N VAL A 74 -3.69 -9.39 -4.84
CA VAL A 74 -2.63 -10.38 -5.15
C VAL A 74 -1.52 -10.32 -4.10
N ALA A 75 -1.20 -9.14 -3.59
CA ALA A 75 -0.17 -8.98 -2.58
C ALA A 75 -0.51 -9.71 -1.26
N ILE A 76 -1.78 -9.69 -0.85
CA ILE A 76 -2.22 -10.31 0.41
C ILE A 76 -2.02 -11.84 0.42
N PRO A 77 -2.50 -12.63 -0.56
CA PRO A 77 -2.21 -14.06 -0.61
C PRO A 77 -0.71 -14.36 -0.64
N LEU A 78 0.09 -13.56 -1.37
CA LEU A 78 1.53 -13.74 -1.39
C LEU A 78 2.17 -13.51 -0.01
N ALA A 79 1.73 -12.48 0.71
CA ALA A 79 2.20 -12.23 2.08
C ALA A 79 1.76 -13.33 3.05
N LYS A 80 0.58 -13.93 2.82
CA LYS A 80 0.04 -15.03 3.63
C LYS A 80 0.78 -16.35 3.43
N GLU A 81 1.09 -16.70 2.20
CA GLU A 81 1.71 -17.98 1.84
C GLU A 81 3.24 -17.95 1.91
N GLN A 82 3.85 -16.79 1.90
CA GLN A 82 5.29 -16.58 1.85
C GLN A 82 5.76 -15.70 3.01
N ASN A 83 7.03 -15.78 3.36
CA ASN A 83 7.65 -14.89 4.36
C ASN A 83 7.92 -13.49 3.76
N LEU A 84 6.88 -12.87 3.19
CA LEU A 84 6.94 -11.59 2.53
C LEU A 84 6.22 -10.51 3.35
N VAL A 85 6.66 -9.28 3.20
CA VAL A 85 6.03 -8.09 3.79
C VAL A 85 5.36 -7.29 2.66
N ALA A 86 4.07 -7.04 2.79
CA ALA A 86 3.34 -6.12 1.91
C ALA A 86 3.06 -4.82 2.66
N THR A 87 3.54 -3.67 2.16
CA THR A 87 3.18 -2.36 2.68
C THR A 87 2.09 -1.77 1.80
N LEU A 88 0.91 -1.54 2.37
CA LEU A 88 -0.32 -1.19 1.68
C LEU A 88 -1.01 0.01 2.34
N PRO A 89 -1.90 0.73 1.64
CA PRO A 89 -2.84 1.65 2.31
C PRO A 89 -3.60 0.93 3.42
N SER A 90 -3.69 1.57 4.59
CA SER A 90 -4.26 0.97 5.80
C SER A 90 -5.70 0.51 5.62
N LYS A 91 -6.52 1.25 4.87
CA LYS A 91 -7.89 0.84 4.55
C LYS A 91 -7.95 -0.42 3.69
N ALA A 92 -6.99 -0.59 2.76
CA ALA A 92 -6.90 -1.81 1.96
C ALA A 92 -6.41 -3.01 2.79
N ALA A 93 -5.51 -2.78 3.74
CA ALA A 93 -5.03 -3.80 4.66
C ALA A 93 -6.13 -4.24 5.65
N ASN A 94 -6.90 -3.29 6.19
CA ASN A 94 -7.93 -3.55 7.20
C ASN A 94 -9.11 -4.40 6.70
N ILE A 95 -9.30 -4.54 5.38
CA ILE A 95 -10.27 -5.50 4.83
C ILE A 95 -9.96 -6.95 5.30
N TYR A 96 -8.71 -7.23 5.63
CA TYR A 96 -8.21 -8.55 6.03
C TYR A 96 -7.89 -8.66 7.52
N ILE A 97 -8.39 -7.74 8.35
CA ILE A 97 -8.08 -7.69 9.78
C ILE A 97 -8.53 -8.95 10.53
N ASP A 98 -9.59 -9.58 10.06
CA ASP A 98 -10.15 -10.80 10.65
C ASP A 98 -9.53 -12.10 10.06
N ASP A 99 -8.56 -12.00 9.14
CA ASP A 99 -7.89 -13.20 8.61
C ASP A 99 -6.93 -13.78 9.67
N PRO A 100 -7.19 -14.99 10.18
CA PRO A 100 -6.41 -15.59 11.27
C PRO A 100 -4.97 -15.92 10.92
N CYS A 101 -4.61 -15.89 9.64
CA CYS A 101 -3.25 -16.17 9.16
C CYS A 101 -2.41 -14.91 8.96
N LEU A 102 -3.02 -13.73 9.05
CA LEU A 102 -2.36 -12.46 8.81
C LEU A 102 -2.18 -11.66 10.09
N THR A 103 -1.18 -10.81 10.10
CA THR A 103 -1.03 -9.73 11.06
C THR A 103 -0.86 -8.41 10.31
N ILE A 104 -1.50 -7.35 10.82
CA ILE A 104 -1.42 -6.00 10.28
C ILE A 104 -0.70 -5.16 11.33
N LEU A 105 0.41 -4.57 10.94
CA LEU A 105 1.29 -3.79 11.81
C LEU A 105 1.46 -2.38 11.24
N GLU A 106 1.71 -1.43 12.12
CA GLU A 106 2.12 -0.08 11.70
C GLU A 106 3.45 -0.11 10.97
N THR A 107 3.66 0.86 10.07
CA THR A 107 4.96 1.02 9.42
C THR A 107 6.00 1.48 10.45
N PRO A 108 7.18 0.85 10.53
CA PRO A 108 8.19 1.19 11.53
C PRO A 108 9.01 2.45 11.18
N PHE A 109 8.52 3.26 10.26
CA PHE A 109 9.05 4.56 9.85
C PHE A 109 7.90 5.42 9.31
N PRO A 110 8.02 6.74 9.38
CA PRO A 110 6.98 7.62 8.89
C PRO A 110 6.89 7.60 7.36
N ILE A 111 5.68 7.35 6.85
CA ILE A 111 5.32 7.53 5.45
C ILE A 111 4.26 8.64 5.42
N PRO A 112 4.44 9.70 4.62
CA PRO A 112 3.43 10.74 4.52
C PRO A 112 2.06 10.16 4.15
N PRO A 113 0.98 10.56 4.85
CA PRO A 113 -0.37 10.16 4.47
C PRO A 113 -0.72 10.72 3.10
N PHE A 114 -1.63 10.05 2.41
CA PHE A 114 -2.12 10.52 1.12
C PHE A 114 -3.63 10.76 1.14
N GLU A 115 -4.06 11.69 0.31
CA GLU A 115 -5.47 12.01 0.10
C GLU A 115 -5.97 11.37 -1.19
N LEU A 116 -7.24 11.03 -1.22
CA LEU A 116 -7.93 10.55 -2.41
C LEU A 116 -8.93 11.61 -2.85
N ASP A 117 -8.71 12.15 -4.03
CA ASP A 117 -9.57 13.17 -4.62
C ASP A 117 -10.51 12.57 -5.66
N MET A 118 -11.74 13.06 -5.66
CA MET A 118 -12.70 12.76 -6.71
C MET A 118 -12.61 13.83 -7.79
N ILE A 119 -12.22 13.43 -8.99
CA ILE A 119 -12.10 14.33 -10.15
C ILE A 119 -13.18 13.98 -11.18
N TRP A 120 -13.77 14.99 -11.80
CA TRP A 120 -14.76 14.82 -12.86
C TRP A 120 -14.63 15.87 -13.95
N SER A 121 -15.18 15.58 -15.13
CA SER A 121 -15.20 16.52 -16.24
C SER A 121 -16.05 17.76 -15.91
N PRO A 122 -15.59 18.98 -16.22
CA PRO A 122 -16.40 20.20 -16.09
C PRO A 122 -17.74 20.14 -16.85
N LEU A 123 -17.81 19.38 -17.94
CA LEU A 123 -19.05 19.18 -18.70
C LEU A 123 -20.16 18.50 -17.89
N LEU A 124 -19.78 17.66 -16.91
CA LEU A 124 -20.71 16.94 -16.04
C LEU A 124 -20.98 17.68 -14.72
N HIS A 125 -20.44 18.88 -14.56
CA HIS A 125 -20.52 19.61 -13.29
C HIS A 125 -21.98 19.91 -12.88
N ARG A 126 -22.83 20.23 -13.83
CA ARG A 126 -24.25 20.57 -13.62
C ARG A 126 -25.24 19.44 -13.97
N ASP A 127 -24.73 18.27 -14.38
CA ASP A 127 -25.59 17.13 -14.67
C ASP A 127 -26.13 16.54 -13.35
N ALA A 128 -27.47 16.43 -13.27
CA ALA A 128 -28.16 16.03 -12.05
C ALA A 128 -27.79 14.60 -11.60
N SER A 129 -27.69 13.66 -12.55
CA SER A 129 -27.34 12.28 -12.27
C SER A 129 -25.90 12.18 -11.77
N HIS A 130 -25.01 12.95 -12.36
CA HIS A 130 -23.62 12.98 -11.96
C HIS A 130 -23.42 13.68 -10.60
N ILE A 131 -24.21 14.72 -10.29
CA ILE A 131 -24.23 15.36 -8.97
C ILE A 131 -24.64 14.32 -7.91
N TRP A 132 -25.74 13.60 -8.15
CA TRP A 132 -26.21 12.54 -7.27
C TRP A 132 -25.13 11.48 -7.03
N LEU A 133 -24.47 10.99 -8.11
CA LEU A 133 -23.40 10.00 -8.01
C LEU A 133 -22.25 10.51 -7.14
N ARG A 134 -21.78 11.73 -7.35
CA ARG A 134 -20.69 12.31 -6.56
C ARG A 134 -21.06 12.42 -5.08
N GLN A 135 -22.30 12.82 -4.79
CA GLN A 135 -22.78 12.86 -3.41
C GLN A 135 -22.77 11.48 -2.76
N LYS A 136 -23.23 10.45 -3.47
CA LYS A 136 -23.19 9.07 -2.95
C LYS A 136 -21.78 8.55 -2.72
N VAL A 137 -20.86 8.81 -3.64
CA VAL A 137 -19.45 8.46 -3.46
C VAL A 137 -18.86 9.17 -2.24
N ALA A 138 -19.15 10.45 -2.05
CA ALA A 138 -18.67 11.22 -0.91
C ALA A 138 -19.26 10.71 0.42
N GLU A 139 -20.56 10.38 0.47
CA GLU A 139 -21.22 9.79 1.63
C GLU A 139 -20.51 8.47 2.04
N VAL A 140 -20.37 7.53 1.11
CA VAL A 140 -19.69 6.24 1.38
C VAL A 140 -18.24 6.45 1.82
N ALA A 141 -17.51 7.37 1.18
CA ALA A 141 -16.13 7.66 1.56
C ALA A 141 -16.00 8.22 2.99
N GLN A 142 -17.03 8.93 3.49
CA GLN A 142 -17.06 9.44 4.87
C GLN A 142 -17.38 8.33 5.89
N GLU A 143 -18.16 7.32 5.52
CA GLU A 143 -18.45 6.17 6.37
C GLU A 143 -17.23 5.26 6.57
N LEU A 144 -16.27 5.33 5.65
CA LEU A 144 -15.02 4.56 5.71
C LEU A 144 -13.89 5.25 6.52
N LYS A 145 -14.19 6.33 7.23
CA LYS A 145 -13.19 7.04 8.06
C LYS A 145 -12.97 6.34 9.40
#